data_59a9d4f7d5f55a3c35745be36c4b027c
#
_entry.id   59a9d4f7d5f55a3c35745be36c4b027c
#
_cell.length_a   1.000
_cell.length_b   1.000
_cell.length_c   1.000
_cell.angle_alpha   90.00
_cell.angle_beta   90.00
_cell.angle_gamma   90.00
#
_symmetry.space_group_name_H-M   'P 1'
#
loop_
_entity.id
_entity.type
_entity.pdbx_description
1 polymer ?
#
loop_
_entity_poly.entity_id
_entity_poly.type
_entity_poly.pdbx_seq_one_letter_code
_entity_poly.pdbx_strand_id
1 'polypeptide(L)'
;MKQPKVYVKETGIIAEVTMIDYFDEEVEVYDEDESRYHYCNFDEVEFIYNTGFKDKVGNYIYNGDILEYQENKHCIDKLLVEKDKEQEFYYLTNNGNYVIRLMNMREYLVIGNIYENKDLLEN
;
A
#
# COMPACT_ATOMS: atom_id res chain seq x y z
N MET A 1 -16.01 0.70 -5.98
CA MET A 1 -14.75 0.54 -5.25
C MET A 1 -13.69 0.07 -6.22
N LYS A 2 -12.53 0.71 -6.22
CA LYS A 2 -11.46 0.29 -7.13
C LYS A 2 -10.86 -1.03 -6.69
N GLN A 3 -10.48 -1.85 -7.65
CA GLN A 3 -9.77 -3.07 -7.35
C GLN A 3 -8.40 -2.76 -6.74
N PRO A 4 -7.86 -3.66 -5.94
CA PRO A 4 -6.53 -3.45 -5.35
C PRO A 4 -5.46 -3.48 -6.43
N LYS A 5 -4.29 -3.00 -6.07
CA LYS A 5 -3.06 -3.24 -6.82
C LYS A 5 -2.40 -4.47 -6.23
N VAL A 6 -1.39 -4.99 -6.90
CA VAL A 6 -0.59 -6.08 -6.35
C VAL A 6 0.89 -5.77 -6.53
N TYR A 7 1.67 -6.21 -5.55
CA TYR A 7 3.11 -6.28 -5.65
C TYR A 7 3.45 -7.69 -6.12
N VAL A 8 4.08 -7.80 -7.28
CA VAL A 8 4.47 -9.09 -7.86
C VAL A 8 5.85 -9.45 -7.32
N LYS A 9 5.91 -10.49 -6.49
CA LYS A 9 7.14 -10.84 -5.74
C LYS A 9 8.31 -11.17 -6.65
N GLU A 10 8.06 -11.88 -7.74
CA GLU A 10 9.11 -12.32 -8.65
C GLU A 10 9.82 -11.17 -9.36
N THR A 11 9.04 -10.18 -9.80
CA THR A 11 9.57 -9.07 -10.59
C THR A 11 9.83 -7.81 -9.76
N GLY A 12 9.22 -7.71 -8.59
CA GLY A 12 9.36 -6.53 -7.73
C GLY A 12 8.56 -5.32 -8.21
N ILE A 13 7.61 -5.51 -9.11
CA ILE A 13 6.80 -4.41 -9.64
C ILE A 13 5.43 -4.36 -8.97
N ILE A 14 4.85 -3.16 -8.95
CA ILE A 14 3.46 -2.94 -8.54
C ILE A 14 2.63 -2.83 -9.80
N ALA A 15 1.58 -3.65 -9.89
CA ALA A 15 0.74 -3.72 -11.08
C ALA A 15 -0.73 -3.49 -10.73
N GLU A 16 -1.45 -2.93 -11.70
CA GLU A 16 -2.91 -2.79 -11.58
C GLU A 16 -3.56 -4.15 -11.81
N VAL A 17 -4.52 -4.48 -10.94
CA VAL A 17 -5.31 -5.70 -11.08
C VAL A 17 -6.48 -5.41 -12.00
N THR A 18 -6.65 -6.24 -13.04
CA THR A 18 -7.76 -6.13 -13.97
C THR A 18 -8.85 -7.15 -13.70
N MET A 19 -8.51 -8.26 -13.04
CA MET A 19 -9.48 -9.28 -12.66
C MET A 19 -8.96 -10.09 -11.49
N ILE A 20 -9.85 -10.47 -10.59
CA ILE A 20 -9.53 -11.36 -9.47
C ILE A 20 -10.42 -12.60 -9.60
N ASP A 21 -9.80 -13.76 -9.67
CA ASP A 21 -10.50 -15.05 -9.69
C ASP A 21 -10.31 -15.72 -8.33
N TYR A 22 -11.35 -15.61 -7.50
CA TYR A 22 -11.29 -16.19 -6.15
C TYR A 22 -11.43 -17.72 -6.15
N PHE A 23 -11.98 -18.27 -7.21
CA PHE A 23 -12.14 -19.73 -7.31
C PHE A 23 -10.80 -20.41 -7.59
N ASP A 24 -10.06 -19.91 -8.58
CA ASP A 24 -8.75 -20.44 -8.94
C ASP A 24 -7.60 -19.76 -8.19
N GLU A 25 -7.91 -18.77 -7.36
CA GLU A 25 -6.94 -17.98 -6.58
C GLU A 25 -5.85 -17.37 -7.47
N GLU A 26 -6.30 -16.70 -8.52
CA GLU A 26 -5.42 -16.02 -9.47
C GLU A 26 -5.85 -14.57 -9.65
N VAL A 27 -4.89 -13.73 -10.04
CA VAL A 27 -5.15 -12.35 -10.46
C VAL A 27 -4.63 -12.13 -11.86
N GLU A 28 -5.36 -11.33 -12.63
CA GLU A 28 -4.89 -10.85 -13.92
C GLU A 28 -4.36 -9.45 -13.73
N VAL A 29 -3.16 -9.21 -14.20
CA VAL A 29 -2.51 -7.90 -14.13
C VAL A 29 -2.12 -7.46 -15.53
N TYR A 30 -2.12 -6.15 -15.76
CA TYR A 30 -1.66 -5.58 -17.01
C TYR A 30 -0.25 -5.04 -16.84
N ASP A 31 0.65 -5.51 -17.71
CA ASP A 31 2.03 -5.03 -17.74
C ASP A 31 2.16 -3.99 -18.86
N GLU A 32 2.30 -2.72 -18.46
CA GLU A 32 2.41 -1.62 -19.43
C GLU A 32 3.68 -1.69 -20.27
N ASP A 33 4.77 -2.16 -19.68
CA ASP A 33 6.06 -2.25 -20.39
C ASP A 33 6.00 -3.27 -21.52
N GLU A 34 5.36 -4.40 -21.29
CA GLU A 34 5.21 -5.43 -22.29
C GLU A 34 3.91 -5.32 -23.08
N SER A 35 3.03 -4.41 -22.68
CA SER A 35 1.72 -4.19 -23.28
C SER A 35 0.88 -5.47 -23.36
N ARG A 36 0.89 -6.24 -22.28
CA ARG A 36 0.13 -7.49 -22.25
C ARG A 36 -0.30 -7.84 -20.83
N TYR A 37 -1.22 -8.82 -20.74
CA TYR A 37 -1.76 -9.31 -19.48
C TYR A 37 -0.95 -10.50 -19.00
N HIS A 38 -0.83 -10.61 -17.68
CA HIS A 38 -0.21 -11.75 -17.01
C HIS A 38 -1.16 -12.28 -15.94
N TYR A 39 -1.02 -13.56 -15.64
CA TYR A 39 -1.76 -14.18 -14.54
C TYR A 39 -0.77 -14.57 -13.44
N CYS A 40 -1.13 -14.26 -12.20
CA CYS A 40 -0.33 -14.61 -11.04
C CYS A 40 -1.22 -15.34 -10.04
N ASN A 41 -0.66 -16.33 -9.35
CA ASN A 41 -1.36 -16.97 -8.23
C ASN A 41 -1.36 -16.02 -7.02
N PHE A 42 -2.32 -16.19 -6.13
CA PHE A 42 -2.42 -15.36 -4.93
C PHE A 42 -1.14 -15.39 -4.09
N ASP A 43 -0.44 -16.53 -4.03
CA ASP A 43 0.78 -16.66 -3.26
C ASP A 43 2.00 -16.01 -3.91
N GLU A 44 1.88 -15.57 -5.17
CA GLU A 44 2.94 -14.87 -5.88
C GLU A 44 2.86 -13.35 -5.75
N VAL A 45 1.85 -12.85 -5.07
CA VAL A 45 1.59 -11.41 -4.96
C VAL A 45 1.26 -11.01 -3.53
N GLU A 46 1.46 -9.71 -3.26
CA GLU A 46 0.94 -9.06 -2.05
C GLU A 46 -0.13 -8.09 -2.50
N PHE A 47 -1.32 -8.17 -1.93
CA PHE A 47 -2.41 -7.26 -2.28
C PHE A 47 -2.22 -5.90 -1.61
N ILE A 48 -2.44 -4.85 -2.39
CA ILE A 48 -2.32 -3.45 -1.95
C ILE A 48 -3.69 -2.80 -2.10
N TYR A 49 -4.36 -2.59 -0.97
CA TYR A 49 -5.74 -2.08 -0.97
C TYR A 49 -5.77 -0.57 -0.81
N ASN A 50 -6.69 0.06 -1.55
CA ASN A 50 -7.00 1.48 -1.34
C ASN A 50 -7.77 1.59 -0.03
N THR A 51 -7.26 2.36 0.92
CA THR A 51 -7.88 2.48 2.23
C THR A 51 -9.14 3.35 2.22
N GLY A 52 -9.34 4.14 1.15
CA GLY A 52 -10.42 5.12 1.08
C GLY A 52 -10.08 6.45 1.74
N PHE A 53 -8.98 6.54 2.46
CA PHE A 53 -8.53 7.77 3.10
C PHE A 53 -7.51 8.48 2.22
N LYS A 54 -7.35 9.78 2.45
CA LYS A 54 -6.47 10.62 1.65
C LYS A 54 -5.42 11.31 2.52
N ASP A 55 -4.30 11.63 1.91
CA ASP A 55 -3.22 12.37 2.55
C ASP A 55 -3.41 13.89 2.40
N LYS A 56 -2.39 14.64 2.79
CA LYS A 56 -2.40 16.10 2.79
C LYS A 56 -2.74 16.72 1.44
N VAL A 57 -2.29 16.11 0.35
CA VAL A 57 -2.48 16.64 -1.00
C VAL A 57 -3.59 15.94 -1.78
N GLY A 58 -4.37 15.12 -1.12
CA GLY A 58 -5.52 14.47 -1.72
C GLY A 58 -5.24 13.16 -2.43
N ASN A 59 -4.05 12.60 -2.27
CA ASN A 59 -3.74 11.28 -2.82
C ASN A 59 -4.33 10.20 -1.92
N TYR A 60 -4.89 9.16 -2.54
CA TYR A 60 -5.37 8.02 -1.77
C TYR A 60 -4.22 7.30 -1.07
N ILE A 61 -4.52 6.83 0.13
CA ILE A 61 -3.57 6.07 0.95
C ILE A 61 -3.87 4.59 0.75
N TYR A 62 -2.82 3.80 0.50
CA TYR A 62 -2.90 2.34 0.33
C TYR A 62 -2.18 1.65 1.49
N ASN A 63 -2.58 0.41 1.81
CA ASN A 63 -1.79 -0.34 2.78
C ASN A 63 -0.38 -0.54 2.25
N GLY A 64 0.59 -0.47 3.14
CA GLY A 64 2.00 -0.50 2.76
C GLY A 64 2.59 0.86 2.47
N ASP A 65 1.76 1.92 2.38
CA ASP A 65 2.28 3.28 2.19
C ASP A 65 3.03 3.75 3.42
N ILE A 66 4.01 4.61 3.18
CA ILE A 66 4.79 5.28 4.22
C ILE A 66 4.38 6.74 4.24
N LEU A 67 3.93 7.19 5.40
CA LEU A 67 3.47 8.56 5.60
C LEU A 67 4.49 9.35 6.41
N GLU A 68 4.68 10.62 6.07
CA GLU A 68 5.56 11.52 6.80
C GLU A 68 4.79 12.74 7.26
N TYR A 69 4.98 13.12 8.53
CA TYR A 69 4.36 14.29 9.12
C TYR A 69 4.97 15.55 8.52
N GLN A 70 4.13 16.46 8.04
CA GLN A 70 4.58 17.64 7.28
C GLN A 70 4.47 18.95 8.04
N GLU A 71 3.69 19.01 9.12
CA GLU A 71 3.41 20.27 9.82
C GLU A 71 4.52 20.75 10.73
N ASN A 72 5.33 19.83 11.26
CA ASN A 72 6.42 20.16 12.17
C ASN A 72 7.66 19.37 11.76
N LYS A 73 8.65 20.08 11.23
CA LYS A 73 9.89 19.46 10.77
C LYS A 73 10.72 18.81 11.86
N HIS A 74 10.40 19.09 13.12
CA HIS A 74 11.11 18.48 14.26
C HIS A 74 10.47 17.14 14.67
N CYS A 75 9.25 16.89 14.23
CA CYS A 75 8.57 15.63 14.44
C CYS A 75 8.71 14.80 13.18
N ILE A 76 9.80 14.07 13.07
CA ILE A 76 10.04 13.23 11.90
C ILE A 76 9.48 11.85 12.20
N ASP A 77 8.17 11.74 12.24
CA ASP A 77 7.54 10.45 12.39
C ASP A 77 7.13 9.95 11.02
N LYS A 78 7.75 8.85 10.64
CA LYS A 78 7.35 8.11 9.45
C LYS A 78 6.51 6.94 9.94
N LEU A 79 5.31 6.83 9.36
CA LEU A 79 4.34 5.84 9.77
C LEU A 79 4.05 4.90 8.62
N LEU A 80 3.98 3.61 8.93
CA LEU A 80 3.61 2.58 7.96
C LEU A 80 2.12 2.28 8.08
N VAL A 81 1.44 2.24 6.94
CA VAL A 81 0.02 1.88 6.87
C VAL A 81 -0.10 0.37 6.78
N GLU A 82 -0.79 -0.23 7.75
CA GLU A 82 -1.02 -1.66 7.78
C GLU A 82 -2.51 -1.98 7.83
N LYS A 83 -2.87 -3.12 7.28
CA LYS A 83 -4.24 -3.61 7.30
C LYS A 83 -4.38 -4.64 8.42
N ASP A 84 -5.45 -4.54 9.21
CA ASP A 84 -5.76 -5.57 10.20
C ASP A 84 -6.10 -6.88 9.48
N LYS A 85 -5.60 -7.98 10.00
CA LYS A 85 -5.76 -9.29 9.34
C LYS A 85 -7.18 -9.84 9.46
N GLU A 86 -7.89 -9.47 10.50
CA GLU A 86 -9.21 -10.04 10.81
C GLU A 86 -10.36 -9.06 10.59
N GLN A 87 -10.09 -7.76 10.58
CA GLN A 87 -11.10 -6.74 10.49
C GLN A 87 -10.87 -5.79 9.33
N GLU A 88 -11.93 -5.13 8.91
CA GLU A 88 -11.91 -4.20 7.78
C GLU A 88 -11.44 -2.80 8.21
N PHE A 89 -10.27 -2.73 8.86
CA PHE A 89 -9.72 -1.42 9.18
C PHE A 89 -8.20 -1.41 8.99
N TYR A 90 -7.66 -0.21 8.92
CA TYR A 90 -6.23 0.04 8.74
C TYR A 90 -5.71 0.83 9.92
N TYR A 91 -4.44 0.65 10.22
CA TYR A 91 -3.80 1.34 11.33
C TYR A 91 -2.38 1.75 10.95
N LEU A 92 -1.80 2.63 11.76
CA LEU A 92 -0.47 3.17 11.52
C LEU A 92 0.49 2.62 12.57
N THR A 93 1.68 2.25 12.12
CA THR A 93 2.73 1.75 13.01
C THR A 93 4.00 2.59 12.87
N ASN A 94 4.78 2.63 13.95
CA ASN A 94 6.12 3.19 13.97
C ASN A 94 7.04 2.14 14.58
N ASN A 95 8.04 1.69 13.82
CA ASN A 95 8.95 0.61 14.22
C ASN A 95 8.21 -0.64 14.69
N GLY A 96 7.11 -0.97 14.02
CA GLY A 96 6.31 -2.14 14.35
C GLY A 96 5.31 -1.96 15.49
N ASN A 97 5.30 -0.80 16.14
CA ASN A 97 4.40 -0.51 17.25
C ASN A 97 3.18 0.26 16.77
N TYR A 98 2.01 -0.17 17.21
CA TYR A 98 0.75 0.51 16.90
C TYR A 98 0.79 1.96 17.40
N VAL A 99 0.38 2.88 16.55
CA VAL A 99 0.29 4.30 16.91
C VAL A 99 -1.18 4.74 16.97
N ILE A 100 -1.90 4.63 15.86
CA ILE A 100 -3.26 5.12 15.77
C ILE A 100 -3.98 4.42 14.60
N ARG A 101 -5.30 4.37 14.70
CA ARG A 101 -6.14 3.91 13.59
C ARG A 101 -6.09 4.93 12.45
N LEU A 102 -6.06 4.45 11.21
CA LEU A 102 -6.00 5.32 10.04
C LEU A 102 -7.29 6.14 9.90
N MET A 103 -7.12 7.39 9.57
CA MET A 103 -8.18 8.34 9.26
C MET A 103 -7.66 9.25 8.14
N ASN A 104 -8.39 10.29 7.75
CA ASN A 104 -7.86 11.24 6.79
C ASN A 104 -6.67 11.97 7.41
N MET A 105 -5.52 11.79 6.80
CA MET A 105 -4.23 12.22 7.35
C MET A 105 -3.82 13.56 6.75
N ARG A 106 -4.55 14.61 7.13
CA ARG A 106 -4.38 15.96 6.54
C ARG A 106 -3.00 16.59 6.77
N GLU A 107 -2.28 16.10 7.75
CA GLU A 107 -0.96 16.64 8.11
C GLU A 107 0.17 15.74 7.62
N TYR A 108 -0.16 14.63 6.96
CA TYR A 108 0.80 13.65 6.49
C TYR A 108 0.79 13.56 4.98
N LEU A 109 1.96 13.24 4.43
CA LEU A 109 2.15 13.04 3.00
C LEU A 109 2.63 11.62 2.75
N VAL A 110 2.07 10.97 1.73
CA VAL A 110 2.59 9.68 1.26
C VAL A 110 3.94 9.95 0.58
N ILE A 111 5.02 9.37 1.12
CA ILE A 111 6.37 9.58 0.59
C ILE A 111 6.94 8.36 -0.11
N GLY A 112 6.25 7.24 -0.05
CA GLY A 112 6.67 5.99 -0.67
C GLY A 112 5.87 4.83 -0.12
N ASN A 113 6.38 3.63 -0.32
CA ASN A 113 5.73 2.42 0.18
C ASN A 113 6.77 1.38 0.56
N ILE A 114 6.33 0.38 1.34
CA ILE A 114 7.23 -0.63 1.87
C ILE A 114 7.79 -1.57 0.79
N TYR A 115 7.14 -1.65 -0.36
CA TYR A 115 7.55 -2.55 -1.43
C TYR A 115 8.71 -1.99 -2.26
N GLU A 116 8.70 -0.67 -2.48
CA GLU A 116 9.69 0.01 -3.32
C GLU A 116 10.69 0.86 -2.52
N ASN A 117 10.30 1.30 -1.32
CA ASN A 117 11.05 2.31 -0.57
C ASN A 117 11.27 1.89 0.88
N LYS A 118 11.51 0.62 1.12
CA LYS A 118 11.67 0.07 2.47
C LYS A 118 12.74 0.80 3.27
N ASP A 119 13.77 1.29 2.61
CA ASP A 119 14.85 2.05 3.23
C ASP A 119 14.39 3.34 3.91
N LEU A 120 13.25 3.89 3.51
CA LEU A 120 12.69 5.08 4.15
C LEU A 120 12.35 4.85 5.63
N LEU A 121 12.08 3.61 6.03
CA LEU A 121 11.77 3.24 7.40
C LEU A 121 13.01 2.92 8.22
N GLU A 122 14.16 2.79 7.58
CA GLU A 122 15.43 2.50 8.22
C GLU A 122 16.15 3.81 8.54
N ASN A 123 16.71 3.89 9.72
CA ASN A 123 17.49 5.07 10.12
C ASN A 123 18.97 4.80 10.02
#